data_641a3bb0f88cd0991c0a6a5b6d2023de
#
_entry.id   641a3bb0f88cd0991c0a6a5b6d2023de
#
_cell.length_a   1.000
_cell.length_b   1.000
_cell.length_c   1.000
_cell.angle_alpha   90.00
_cell.angle_beta   90.00
_cell.angle_gamma   90.00
#
_symmetry.space_group_name_H-M   'P 1'
#
loop_
_entity.id
_entity.type
_entity.pdbx_description
1 polymer ?
#
loop_
_entity_poly.entity_id
_entity_poly.type
_entity_poly.pdbx_seq_one_letter_code
_entity_poly.pdbx_strand_id
1 'polypeptide(L)'
;FEKLLGSFSNEHAFANTRARLRMTTLYQVAGANNGIVVGTGNKVEDFGVGFYTKYGDGGVDLSPIADLMKSDVFALGGYLQIPNSILIAEPSDGLFGDARSDEEQLGASYDELEWAMIEDKNGKTVSDFSGREREAFSIYKRLNTVNQHKMNPIPVCLIPKEYK
;
A
#
# COMPACT_ATOMS: atom_id res chain seq x y z
N PHE A 1 -23.85 1.61 -4.60
CA PHE A 1 -23.32 2.33 -3.43
C PHE A 1 -22.98 3.78 -3.78
N GLU A 2 -22.19 4.05 -4.81
CA GLU A 2 -21.79 5.40 -5.24
C GLU A 2 -23.01 6.29 -5.55
N LYS A 3 -24.05 5.76 -6.20
CA LYS A 3 -25.28 6.49 -6.47
C LYS A 3 -26.02 6.93 -5.20
N LEU A 4 -25.93 6.16 -4.11
CA LEU A 4 -26.55 6.51 -2.83
C LEU A 4 -25.80 7.60 -2.09
N LEU A 5 -24.51 7.73 -2.35
CA LEU A 5 -23.60 8.66 -1.67
C LEU A 5 -23.15 9.81 -2.57
N GLY A 6 -23.90 10.12 -3.63
CA GLY A 6 -23.55 11.14 -4.62
C GLY A 6 -23.27 12.53 -4.04
N SER A 7 -23.92 12.90 -2.92
CA SER A 7 -23.66 14.16 -2.20
C SER A 7 -22.29 14.20 -1.49
N PHE A 8 -21.65 13.04 -1.31
CA PHE A 8 -20.30 12.90 -0.73
C PHE A 8 -19.26 12.52 -1.79
N SER A 9 -19.52 12.90 -3.06
CA SER A 9 -18.68 12.52 -4.19
C SER A 9 -17.27 13.11 -4.07
N ASN A 10 -16.31 12.20 -3.96
CA ASN A 10 -14.87 12.46 -4.03
C ASN A 10 -14.24 11.21 -4.64
N GLU A 11 -13.48 11.37 -5.71
CA GLU A 11 -12.93 10.24 -6.47
C GLU A 11 -12.05 9.33 -5.60
N HIS A 12 -11.17 9.92 -4.79
CA HIS A 12 -10.31 9.18 -3.87
C HIS A 12 -11.11 8.45 -2.76
N ALA A 13 -12.16 9.07 -2.25
CA ALA A 13 -13.05 8.43 -1.28
C ALA A 13 -13.79 7.24 -1.90
N PHE A 14 -14.22 7.35 -3.16
CA PHE A 14 -14.85 6.24 -3.88
C PHE A 14 -13.85 5.12 -4.20
N ALA A 15 -12.60 5.44 -4.58
CA ALA A 15 -11.54 4.45 -4.76
C ALA A 15 -11.34 3.63 -3.48
N ASN A 16 -11.19 4.28 -2.33
CA ASN A 16 -11.11 3.62 -1.03
C ASN A 16 -12.36 2.78 -0.70
N THR A 17 -13.54 3.23 -1.10
CA THR A 17 -14.79 2.49 -0.92
C THR A 17 -14.81 1.23 -1.76
N ARG A 18 -14.37 1.30 -3.02
CA ARG A 18 -14.25 0.13 -3.92
C ARG A 18 -13.31 -0.93 -3.32
N ALA A 19 -12.13 -0.53 -2.81
CA ALA A 19 -11.20 -1.42 -2.13
C ALA A 19 -11.84 -2.11 -0.91
N ARG A 20 -12.59 -1.36 -0.08
CA ARG A 20 -13.29 -1.92 1.09
C ARG A 20 -14.43 -2.88 0.71
N LEU A 21 -15.16 -2.61 -0.34
CA LEU A 21 -16.19 -3.52 -0.85
C LEU A 21 -15.57 -4.83 -1.38
N ARG A 22 -14.44 -4.76 -2.07
CA ARG A 22 -13.66 -5.94 -2.48
C ARG A 22 -13.24 -6.76 -1.27
N MET A 23 -12.66 -6.12 -0.25
CA MET A 23 -12.26 -6.77 1.01
C MET A 23 -13.44 -7.47 1.67
N THR A 24 -14.56 -6.79 1.86
CA THR A 24 -15.77 -7.36 2.47
C THR A 24 -16.25 -8.60 1.71
N THR A 25 -16.21 -8.56 0.38
CA THR A 25 -16.59 -9.70 -0.48
C THR A 25 -15.64 -10.88 -0.30
N LEU A 26 -14.32 -10.63 -0.26
CA LEU A 26 -13.31 -11.67 -0.05
C LEU A 26 -13.49 -12.36 1.30
N TYR A 27 -13.70 -11.60 2.37
CA TYR A 27 -13.97 -12.16 3.70
C TYR A 27 -15.26 -12.96 3.76
N GLN A 28 -16.33 -12.51 3.07
CA GLN A 28 -17.57 -13.29 2.98
C GLN A 28 -17.33 -14.63 2.29
N VAL A 29 -16.59 -14.65 1.18
CA VAL A 29 -16.27 -15.88 0.45
C VAL A 29 -15.36 -16.78 1.27
N ALA A 30 -14.30 -16.24 1.87
CA ALA A 30 -13.37 -16.98 2.73
C ALA A 30 -14.12 -17.63 3.90
N GLY A 31 -14.93 -16.86 4.63
CA GLY A 31 -15.72 -17.37 5.76
C GLY A 31 -16.69 -18.48 5.38
N ALA A 32 -17.36 -18.36 4.22
CA ALA A 32 -18.27 -19.38 3.72
C ALA A 32 -17.55 -20.70 3.32
N ASN A 33 -16.24 -20.64 3.06
CA ASN A 33 -15.43 -21.79 2.62
C ASN A 33 -14.39 -22.24 3.67
N ASN A 34 -14.46 -21.78 4.92
CA ASN A 34 -13.47 -22.03 5.96
C ASN A 34 -12.05 -21.64 5.54
N GLY A 35 -11.93 -20.58 4.76
CA GLY A 35 -10.68 -20.04 4.25
C GLY A 35 -10.24 -18.77 4.96
N ILE A 36 -9.08 -18.25 4.56
CA ILE A 36 -8.51 -17.00 5.01
C ILE A 36 -8.29 -16.06 3.82
N VAL A 37 -8.15 -14.77 4.07
CA VAL A 37 -7.80 -13.77 3.06
C VAL A 37 -6.29 -13.54 3.06
N VAL A 38 -5.66 -13.79 1.92
CA VAL A 38 -4.21 -13.60 1.72
C VAL A 38 -3.96 -12.27 1.02
N GLY A 39 -3.13 -11.44 1.63
CA GLY A 39 -2.71 -10.15 1.09
C GLY A 39 -1.62 -10.28 0.04
N THR A 40 -1.53 -9.27 -0.81
CA THR A 40 -0.60 -9.17 -1.94
C THR A 40 0.29 -7.93 -1.87
N GLY A 41 0.20 -7.15 -0.80
CA GLY A 41 1.05 -5.98 -0.57
C GLY A 41 2.51 -6.39 -0.32
N ASN A 42 3.43 -5.61 -0.86
CA ASN A 42 4.86 -5.77 -0.64
C ASN A 42 5.39 -4.75 0.38
N LYS A 43 6.66 -4.85 0.72
CA LYS A 43 7.29 -4.01 1.75
C LYS A 43 7.25 -2.51 1.42
N VAL A 44 7.42 -2.15 0.15
CA VAL A 44 7.39 -0.74 -0.28
C VAL A 44 5.99 -0.17 -0.08
N GLU A 45 4.98 -0.88 -0.56
CA GLU A 45 3.58 -0.48 -0.48
C GLU A 45 3.09 -0.44 0.97
N ASP A 46 3.28 -1.53 1.73
CA ASP A 46 2.68 -1.68 3.06
C ASP A 46 3.44 -0.91 4.14
N PHE A 47 4.77 -0.96 4.14
CA PHE A 47 5.59 -0.39 5.22
C PHE A 47 6.48 0.78 4.79
N GLY A 48 6.69 0.97 3.49
CA GLY A 48 7.42 2.10 2.95
C GLY A 48 6.56 3.36 2.86
N VAL A 49 5.57 3.34 2.00
CA VAL A 49 4.77 4.52 1.65
C VAL A 49 3.31 4.46 2.11
N GLY A 50 2.81 3.28 2.57
CA GLY A 50 1.41 3.09 2.95
C GLY A 50 0.46 3.25 1.77
N PHE A 51 0.84 2.73 0.60
CA PHE A 51 0.07 2.78 -0.63
C PHE A 51 -0.97 1.66 -0.67
N TYR A 52 -1.94 1.75 0.20
CA TYR A 52 -3.09 0.84 0.27
C TYR A 52 -4.26 1.52 1.00
N THR A 53 -5.43 0.96 0.87
CA THR A 53 -6.61 1.38 1.63
C THR A 53 -6.66 0.64 2.97
N LYS A 54 -6.58 1.38 4.08
CA LYS A 54 -6.80 0.81 5.41
C LYS A 54 -8.19 0.17 5.48
N TYR A 55 -8.25 -1.12 5.84
CA TYR A 55 -9.46 -1.94 5.83
C TYR A 55 -10.08 -2.14 4.43
N GLY A 56 -9.25 -2.00 3.39
CA GLY A 56 -9.54 -2.41 2.03
C GLY A 56 -8.60 -3.55 1.65
N ASP A 57 -7.73 -3.31 0.69
CA ASP A 57 -6.64 -4.23 0.30
C ASP A 57 -5.64 -4.50 1.44
N GLY A 58 -5.47 -3.56 2.39
CA GLY A 58 -4.71 -3.80 3.63
C GLY A 58 -5.47 -4.60 4.70
N GLY A 59 -6.73 -5.00 4.47
CA GLY A 59 -7.52 -5.84 5.37
C GLY A 59 -7.39 -7.31 5.02
N VAL A 60 -6.40 -7.99 5.59
CA VAL A 60 -6.04 -9.39 5.27
C VAL A 60 -5.67 -10.18 6.53
N ASP A 61 -5.70 -11.51 6.46
CA ASP A 61 -5.32 -12.40 7.55
C ASP A 61 -3.83 -12.77 7.51
N LEU A 62 -3.21 -12.73 6.32
CA LEU A 62 -1.82 -13.11 6.08
C LEU A 62 -1.23 -12.28 4.94
N SER A 63 0.00 -11.80 5.12
CA SER A 63 0.75 -11.03 4.11
C SER A 63 2.08 -11.72 3.77
N PRO A 64 2.09 -12.73 2.87
CA PRO A 64 3.26 -13.60 2.65
C PRO A 64 4.44 -12.92 1.97
N ILE A 65 4.22 -11.82 1.25
CA ILE A 65 5.26 -11.07 0.53
C ILE A 65 5.54 -9.68 1.11
N ALA A 66 4.95 -9.35 2.25
CA ALA A 66 5.06 -8.01 2.85
C ALA A 66 6.48 -7.66 3.36
N ASP A 67 7.37 -8.63 3.51
CA ASP A 67 8.79 -8.38 3.83
C ASP A 67 9.70 -8.29 2.58
N LEU A 68 9.16 -8.53 1.39
CA LEU A 68 9.87 -8.41 0.12
C LEU A 68 9.72 -7.00 -0.46
N MET A 69 10.81 -6.46 -1.02
CA MET A 69 10.76 -5.27 -1.87
C MET A 69 10.03 -5.57 -3.18
N LYS A 70 9.61 -4.57 -3.93
CA LYS A 70 8.95 -4.79 -5.24
C LYS A 70 9.86 -5.52 -6.21
N SER A 71 11.15 -5.15 -6.22
CA SER A 71 12.20 -5.81 -7.00
C SER A 71 12.35 -7.29 -6.63
N ASP A 72 12.31 -7.63 -5.33
CA ASP A 72 12.33 -9.02 -4.86
C ASP A 72 11.12 -9.82 -5.35
N VAL A 73 9.93 -9.20 -5.36
CA VAL A 73 8.70 -9.84 -5.87
C VAL A 73 8.81 -10.16 -7.35
N PHE A 74 9.37 -9.25 -8.16
CA PHE A 74 9.64 -9.52 -9.57
C PHE A 74 10.67 -10.64 -9.77
N ALA A 75 11.77 -10.62 -9.01
CA ALA A 75 12.79 -11.67 -9.05
C ALA A 75 12.21 -13.04 -8.68
N LEU A 76 11.40 -13.09 -7.62
CA LEU A 76 10.70 -14.31 -7.20
C LEU A 76 9.72 -14.79 -8.27
N GLY A 77 8.98 -13.88 -8.89
CA GLY A 77 8.07 -14.19 -9.99
C GLY A 77 8.79 -14.82 -11.18
N GLY A 78 9.95 -14.28 -11.55
CA GLY A 78 10.82 -14.86 -12.58
C GLY A 78 11.30 -16.26 -12.22
N TYR A 79 11.75 -16.46 -10.98
CA TYR A 79 12.18 -17.78 -10.49
C TYR A 79 11.05 -18.81 -10.50
N LEU A 80 9.83 -18.40 -10.14
CA LEU A 80 8.63 -19.25 -10.13
C LEU A 80 8.03 -19.42 -11.54
N GLN A 81 8.64 -18.86 -12.58
CA GLN A 81 8.18 -18.94 -13.96
C GLN A 81 6.75 -18.41 -14.15
N ILE A 82 6.40 -17.35 -13.45
CA ILE A 82 5.13 -16.65 -13.65
C ILE A 82 5.04 -16.18 -15.11
N PRO A 83 3.87 -16.29 -15.77
CA PRO A 83 3.72 -15.88 -17.17
C PRO A 83 4.25 -14.46 -17.43
N ASN A 84 5.00 -14.33 -18.54
CA ASN A 84 5.64 -13.04 -18.87
C ASN A 84 4.63 -11.89 -19.02
N SER A 85 3.41 -12.18 -19.46
CA SER A 85 2.31 -11.18 -19.54
C SER A 85 1.95 -10.58 -18.18
N ILE A 86 2.24 -11.27 -17.06
CA ILE A 86 2.04 -10.77 -15.70
C ILE A 86 3.30 -10.01 -15.25
N LEU A 87 4.48 -10.58 -15.52
CA LEU A 87 5.75 -9.98 -15.10
C LEU A 87 6.02 -8.61 -15.73
N ILE A 88 5.57 -8.37 -16.97
CA ILE A 88 5.74 -7.09 -17.66
C ILE A 88 4.55 -6.14 -17.51
N ALA A 89 3.48 -6.57 -16.84
CA ALA A 89 2.31 -5.72 -16.61
C ALA A 89 2.68 -4.56 -15.69
N GLU A 90 2.29 -3.35 -16.08
CA GLU A 90 2.48 -2.17 -15.28
C GLU A 90 1.61 -2.25 -13.99
N PRO A 91 2.19 -2.03 -12.81
CA PRO A 91 1.43 -2.05 -11.57
C PRO A 91 0.31 -1.00 -11.55
N SER A 92 -0.92 -1.43 -11.23
CA SER A 92 -2.08 -0.56 -11.12
C SER A 92 -3.08 -1.12 -10.12
N ASP A 93 -3.69 -0.27 -9.29
CA ASP A 93 -4.72 -0.65 -8.32
C ASP A 93 -6.11 -0.89 -8.96
N GLY A 94 -6.33 -0.35 -10.17
CA GLY A 94 -7.60 -0.47 -10.88
C GLY A 94 -8.79 0.11 -10.12
N LEU A 95 -8.56 1.11 -9.27
CA LEU A 95 -9.59 1.75 -8.45
C LEU A 95 -10.15 3.04 -9.08
N PHE A 96 -9.43 3.62 -10.02
CA PHE A 96 -9.82 4.81 -10.77
C PHE A 96 -10.38 4.44 -12.14
N GLY A 97 -11.11 5.36 -12.76
CA GLY A 97 -11.71 5.13 -14.08
C GLY A 97 -10.75 5.32 -15.26
N ASP A 98 -9.51 5.69 -15.00
CA ASP A 98 -8.42 5.83 -15.95
C ASP A 98 -7.37 4.70 -15.79
N ALA A 99 -6.41 4.65 -16.68
CA ALA A 99 -5.36 3.63 -16.69
C ALA A 99 -4.07 4.09 -15.99
N ARG A 100 -4.17 4.98 -14.99
CA ARG A 100 -2.99 5.47 -14.25
C ARG A 100 -2.28 4.34 -13.54
N SER A 101 -0.95 4.37 -13.59
CA SER A 101 -0.10 3.43 -12.88
C SER A 101 0.06 3.82 -11.40
N ASP A 102 0.57 2.89 -10.61
CA ASP A 102 0.92 3.14 -9.20
C ASP A 102 2.03 4.18 -9.09
N GLU A 103 3.05 4.12 -9.96
CA GLU A 103 4.17 5.08 -9.98
C GLU A 103 3.74 6.51 -10.34
N GLU A 104 2.78 6.65 -11.27
CA GLU A 104 2.17 7.97 -11.56
C GLU A 104 1.42 8.53 -10.35
N GLN A 105 0.73 7.68 -9.60
CA GLN A 105 0.01 8.09 -8.39
C GLN A 105 0.98 8.47 -7.24
N LEU A 106 2.07 7.73 -7.10
CA LEU A 106 3.09 7.96 -6.07
C LEU A 106 3.97 9.17 -6.38
N GLY A 107 4.26 9.42 -7.67
CA GLY A 107 5.17 10.46 -8.14
C GLY A 107 6.65 10.04 -8.08
N ALA A 108 6.93 8.75 -7.83
CA ALA A 108 8.25 8.15 -7.84
C ALA A 108 8.16 6.69 -8.28
N SER A 109 9.22 6.16 -8.88
CA SER A 109 9.30 4.75 -9.25
C SER A 109 9.51 3.86 -8.01
N TYR A 110 9.19 2.57 -8.14
CA TYR A 110 9.46 1.61 -7.07
C TYR A 110 10.95 1.54 -6.73
N ASP A 111 11.82 1.59 -7.72
CA ASP A 111 13.29 1.60 -7.50
C ASP A 111 13.73 2.81 -6.68
N GLU A 112 13.18 4.00 -6.97
CA GLU A 112 13.45 5.22 -6.21
C GLU A 112 12.94 5.13 -4.77
N LEU A 113 11.78 4.52 -4.57
CA LEU A 113 11.20 4.33 -3.23
C LEU A 113 11.97 3.30 -2.41
N GLU A 114 12.41 2.19 -3.02
CA GLU A 114 13.28 1.20 -2.38
C GLU A 114 14.60 1.81 -1.94
N TRP A 115 15.25 2.56 -2.83
CA TRP A 115 16.45 3.31 -2.51
C TRP A 115 16.22 4.27 -1.33
N ALA A 116 15.13 5.04 -1.38
CA ALA A 116 14.80 5.99 -0.31
C ALA A 116 14.56 5.30 1.05
N MET A 117 13.91 4.11 1.05
CA MET A 117 13.72 3.30 2.26
C MET A 117 15.05 2.84 2.86
N ILE A 118 16.00 2.44 2.02
CA ILE A 118 17.35 2.02 2.44
C ILE A 118 18.09 3.21 3.04
N GLU A 119 18.08 4.36 2.37
CA GLU A 119 18.78 5.56 2.83
C GLU A 119 18.17 6.13 4.12
N ASP A 120 16.85 6.06 4.29
CA ASP A 120 16.19 6.44 5.55
C ASP A 120 16.62 5.53 6.72
N LYS A 121 16.72 4.23 6.47
CA LYS A 121 17.23 3.26 7.45
C LYS A 121 18.71 3.51 7.80
N ASN A 122 19.49 4.04 6.84
CA ASN A 122 20.88 4.47 7.05
C ASN A 122 20.99 5.81 7.80
N GLY A 123 19.87 6.42 8.18
CA GLY A 123 19.83 7.68 8.94
C GLY A 123 20.01 8.93 8.10
N LYS A 124 19.86 8.83 6.78
CA LYS A 124 19.92 9.98 5.87
C LYS A 124 18.70 10.87 5.99
N THR A 125 18.86 12.11 5.58
CA THR A 125 17.82 13.14 5.60
C THR A 125 17.69 13.79 4.23
N VAL A 126 16.63 14.54 3.98
CA VAL A 126 16.40 15.26 2.71
C VAL A 126 17.57 16.18 2.34
N SER A 127 18.30 16.72 3.33
CA SER A 127 19.44 17.60 3.11
C SER A 127 20.70 16.89 2.60
N ASP A 128 20.77 15.56 2.72
CA ASP A 128 21.91 14.78 2.23
C ASP A 128 21.89 14.59 0.71
N PHE A 129 20.78 14.91 0.05
CA PHE A 129 20.54 14.65 -1.35
C PHE A 129 20.28 15.92 -2.16
N SER A 130 20.40 15.82 -3.51
CA SER A 130 20.12 16.90 -4.46
C SER A 130 19.36 16.37 -5.69
N GLY A 131 18.80 17.26 -6.50
CA GLY A 131 18.12 16.87 -7.74
C GLY A 131 17.00 15.84 -7.52
N ARG A 132 16.93 14.84 -8.39
CA ARG A 132 15.88 13.80 -8.36
C ARG A 132 15.94 12.91 -7.10
N GLU A 133 17.12 12.61 -6.59
CA GLU A 133 17.27 11.85 -5.33
C GLU A 133 16.60 12.57 -4.16
N ARG A 134 16.82 13.89 -4.05
CA ARG A 134 16.17 14.70 -3.02
C ARG A 134 14.65 14.71 -3.16
N GLU A 135 14.16 14.78 -4.39
CA GLU A 135 12.72 14.76 -4.68
C GLU A 135 12.12 13.41 -4.29
N ALA A 136 12.69 12.29 -4.77
CA ALA A 136 12.22 10.94 -4.47
C ALA A 136 12.25 10.64 -2.97
N PHE A 137 13.33 11.01 -2.28
CA PHE A 137 13.43 10.86 -0.83
C PHE A 137 12.38 11.71 -0.08
N SER A 138 12.11 12.93 -0.57
CA SER A 138 11.07 13.80 0.01
C SER A 138 9.66 13.22 -0.18
N ILE A 139 9.38 12.64 -1.36
CA ILE A 139 8.12 11.93 -1.64
C ILE A 139 7.96 10.76 -0.68
N TYR A 140 8.97 9.90 -0.57
CA TYR A 140 8.97 8.78 0.36
C TYR A 140 8.70 9.24 1.81
N LYS A 141 9.47 10.20 2.34
CA LYS A 141 9.32 10.70 3.72
C LYS A 141 7.93 11.26 3.98
N ARG A 142 7.39 12.03 3.02
CA ARG A 142 6.03 12.57 3.12
C ARG A 142 4.99 11.46 3.19
N LEU A 143 5.03 10.50 2.25
CA LEU A 143 4.08 9.41 2.19
C LEU A 143 4.17 8.52 3.43
N ASN A 144 5.39 8.14 3.83
CA ASN A 144 5.62 7.37 5.05
C ASN A 144 5.01 8.07 6.28
N THR A 145 5.27 9.35 6.45
CA THR A 145 4.79 10.13 7.61
C THR A 145 3.26 10.22 7.65
N VAL A 146 2.61 10.60 6.55
CA VAL A 146 1.16 10.79 6.55
C VAL A 146 0.38 9.47 6.64
N ASN A 147 0.99 8.36 6.22
CA ASN A 147 0.38 7.04 6.21
C ASN A 147 0.73 6.17 7.44
N GLN A 148 1.47 6.69 8.43
CA GLN A 148 1.80 5.96 9.67
C GLN A 148 0.58 5.31 10.35
N HIS A 149 -0.58 5.97 10.30
CA HIS A 149 -1.83 5.44 10.85
C HIS A 149 -2.31 4.15 10.20
N LYS A 150 -1.82 3.81 9.01
CA LYS A 150 -2.11 2.55 8.32
C LYS A 150 -1.16 1.43 8.77
N MET A 151 0.11 1.76 8.98
CA MET A 151 1.21 0.85 9.27
C MET A 151 1.31 0.47 10.74
N ASN A 152 0.88 1.36 11.63
CA ASN A 152 0.94 1.16 13.07
C ASN A 152 -0.35 0.55 13.63
N PRO A 153 -0.28 -0.16 14.77
CA PRO A 153 -1.45 -0.57 15.50
C PRO A 153 -2.38 0.60 15.82
N ILE A 154 -3.68 0.31 15.92
CA ILE A 154 -4.67 1.33 16.28
C ILE A 154 -4.31 1.93 17.64
N PRO A 155 -4.19 3.27 17.75
CA PRO A 155 -3.94 3.92 19.02
C PRO A 155 -5.05 3.64 20.03
N VAL A 156 -4.67 3.23 21.24
CA VAL A 156 -5.60 2.96 22.34
C VAL A 156 -5.47 4.05 23.38
N CYS A 157 -6.58 4.66 23.78
CA CYS A 157 -6.62 5.57 24.91
C CYS A 157 -6.43 4.78 26.21
N LEU A 158 -5.29 4.99 26.87
CA LEU A 158 -5.01 4.36 28.15
C LEU A 158 -5.65 5.18 29.28
N ILE A 159 -6.68 4.60 29.90
CA ILE A 159 -7.35 5.20 31.05
C ILE A 159 -6.48 4.96 32.29
N PRO A 160 -6.11 6.02 33.05
CA PRO A 160 -5.39 5.89 34.31
C PRO A 160 -6.09 4.95 35.30
N LYS A 161 -5.31 4.28 36.14
CA LYS A 161 -5.86 3.26 37.07
C LYS A 161 -6.88 3.85 38.06
N GLU A 162 -6.68 5.10 38.45
CA GLU A 162 -7.58 5.83 39.37
C GLU A 162 -8.98 6.09 38.79
N TYR A 163 -9.18 5.90 37.48
CA TYR A 163 -10.48 6.06 36.82
C TYR A 163 -11.06 4.74 36.29
N LYS A 164 -10.47 3.60 36.64
CA LYS A 164 -10.93 2.25 36.37
C LYS A 164 -11.54 1.60 37.60
#